data_57e2a998f02604a6edcecd6550262493
#
_entry.id   57e2a998f02604a6edcecd6550262493
#
_cell.length_a   1.000
_cell.length_b   1.000
_cell.length_c   1.000
_cell.angle_alpha   90.00
_cell.angle_beta   90.00
_cell.angle_gamma   90.00
#
_symmetry.space_group_name_H-M   'P 1'
#
loop_
_entity.id
_entity.type
_entity.pdbx_description
1 polymer ?
#
loop_
_entity_poly.entity_id
_entity_poly.type
_entity_poly.pdbx_seq_one_letter_code
_entity_poly.pdbx_strand_id
1 'polypeptide(L)' 'MVYVLLAPGFEESEAVVPTDLLRQAGLETALVSLSGPTVSGSHGITLCADLELSQVDLSNAEMLVLP' A
#
# COMPACT_ATOMS: atom_id res chain seq x y z
N MET A 1 0.31 2.15 -12.59
CA MET A 1 0.30 2.37 -11.13
C MET A 1 0.21 1.05 -10.39
N VAL A 2 1.06 0.85 -9.41
CA VAL A 2 0.98 -0.30 -8.50
C VAL A 2 0.32 0.17 -7.20
N TYR A 3 -0.66 -0.58 -6.72
CA TYR A 3 -1.33 -0.28 -5.45
C TYR A 3 -1.03 -1.37 -4.43
N VAL A 4 -0.57 -0.94 -3.25
CA VAL A 4 -0.35 -1.81 -2.10
C VAL A 4 -1.48 -1.56 -1.13
N LEU A 5 -2.39 -2.52 -0.98
CA LEU A 5 -3.63 -2.35 -0.21
C LEU A 5 -3.38 -2.70 1.26
N LEU A 6 -3.54 -1.72 2.14
CA LEU A 6 -3.29 -1.86 3.56
C LEU A 6 -4.60 -2.00 4.32
N ALA A 7 -4.92 -3.22 4.75
CA ALA A 7 -5.98 -3.46 5.72
C ALA A 7 -5.38 -3.49 7.13
N PRO A 8 -6.12 -3.12 8.19
CA PRO A 8 -5.63 -3.26 9.55
C PRO A 8 -5.14 -4.69 9.82
N GLY A 9 -3.95 -4.80 10.42
CA GLY A 9 -3.33 -6.10 10.67
C GLY A 9 -2.51 -6.65 9.51
N PHE A 10 -2.23 -5.85 8.48
CA PHE A 10 -1.38 -6.28 7.36
C PHE A 10 0.00 -6.70 7.84
N GLU A 11 0.72 -7.49 7.02
CA GLU A 11 2.11 -7.88 7.32
C GLU A 11 3.05 -6.75 6.86
N GLU A 12 3.71 -6.10 7.82
CA GLU A 12 4.49 -4.89 7.58
C GLU A 12 5.60 -5.11 6.55
N SER A 13 6.37 -6.19 6.67
CA SER A 13 7.46 -6.44 5.73
C SER A 13 6.95 -6.72 4.32
N GLU A 14 5.80 -7.37 4.19
CA GLU A 14 5.18 -7.65 2.89
C GLU A 14 4.61 -6.40 2.24
N ALA A 15 4.38 -5.34 3.00
CA ALA A 15 3.95 -4.06 2.46
C ALA A 15 5.15 -3.17 2.12
N VAL A 16 6.09 -3.03 3.05
CA VAL A 16 7.19 -2.06 2.93
C VAL A 16 8.24 -2.51 1.94
N VAL A 17 8.67 -3.78 2.00
CA VAL A 17 9.75 -4.27 1.14
C VAL A 17 9.38 -4.22 -0.34
N PRO A 18 8.22 -4.75 -0.77
CA PRO A 18 7.83 -4.62 -2.18
C PRO A 18 7.67 -3.17 -2.62
N THR A 19 7.09 -2.32 -1.76
CA THR A 19 6.91 -0.91 -2.08
C THR A 19 8.26 -0.24 -2.33
N ASP A 20 9.23 -0.47 -1.46
CA ASP A 20 10.57 0.08 -1.59
C ASP A 20 11.23 -0.39 -2.89
N LEU A 21 11.22 -1.70 -3.15
CA LEU A 21 11.86 -2.27 -4.34
C LEU A 21 11.19 -1.80 -5.63
N LEU A 22 9.86 -1.71 -5.66
CA LEU A 22 9.15 -1.25 -6.84
C LEU A 22 9.44 0.23 -7.13
N ARG A 23 9.50 1.05 -6.09
CA ARG A 23 9.87 2.47 -6.24
C ARG A 23 11.31 2.63 -6.72
N GLN A 24 12.23 1.82 -6.19
CA GLN A 24 13.62 1.83 -6.67
C GLN A 24 13.71 1.44 -8.14
N ALA A 25 12.83 0.57 -8.61
CA ALA A 25 12.78 0.16 -10.02
C ALA A 25 12.12 1.20 -10.94
N GLY A 26 11.67 2.33 -10.40
CA GLY A 26 11.04 3.39 -11.17
C GLY A 26 9.54 3.21 -11.41
N LEU A 27 8.89 2.28 -10.72
CA LEU A 27 7.46 2.06 -10.85
C LEU A 27 6.69 2.93 -9.86
N GLU A 28 5.67 3.62 -10.35
CA GLU A 28 4.78 4.39 -9.47
C GLU A 28 4.02 3.42 -8.56
N THR A 29 4.19 3.56 -7.26
CA THR A 29 3.64 2.66 -6.25
C THR A 29 3.03 3.47 -5.13
N ALA A 30 1.77 3.19 -4.82
CA ALA A 30 1.04 3.89 -3.77
C ALA A 30 0.61 2.91 -2.67
N LEU A 31 0.80 3.34 -1.42
CA LEU A 31 0.21 2.68 -0.26
C LEU A 31 -1.23 3.17 -0.13
N VAL A 32 -2.17 2.24 -0.11
CA VAL A 32 -3.61 2.56 -0.11
C VAL A 32 -4.25 2.02 1.16
N SER A 33 -4.89 2.91 1.92
CA SER A 33 -5.70 2.50 3.07
C SER A 33 -7.14 2.23 2.64
N LEU A 34 -7.84 1.37 3.39
CA LEU A 34 -9.27 1.18 3.18
C LEU A 34 -10.04 2.40 3.62
N SER A 35 -9.60 3.04 4.71
CA SER A 35 -10.16 4.31 5.18
C SER A 35 -9.16 4.97 6.13
N GLY A 36 -9.14 6.29 6.13
CA GLY A 36 -8.27 7.09 6.99
C GLY A 36 -6.83 7.20 6.49
N PRO A 37 -6.04 8.07 7.15
CA PRO A 37 -4.70 8.40 6.67
C PRO A 37 -3.62 7.40 7.06
N THR A 38 -3.86 6.57 8.08
CA THR A 38 -2.86 5.64 8.60
C THR A 38 -3.45 4.26 8.82
N VAL A 39 -2.59 3.22 8.75
CA VAL A 39 -3.00 1.83 9.00
C VAL A 39 -1.90 1.17 9.83
N SER A 40 -2.30 0.42 10.86
CA SER A 40 -1.37 -0.35 11.70
C SER A 40 -1.34 -1.80 11.28
N GLY A 41 -0.13 -2.34 11.13
CA GLY A 41 0.09 -3.73 10.79
C GLY A 41 0.00 -4.68 12.00
N SER A 42 0.22 -5.96 11.73
CA SER A 42 0.08 -7.02 12.72
C SER A 42 1.11 -6.95 13.86
N HIS A 43 2.23 -6.27 13.63
CA HIS A 43 3.28 -6.08 14.63
C HIS A 43 3.30 -4.65 15.20
N GLY A 44 2.22 -3.90 15.04
CA GLY A 44 2.07 -2.57 15.63
C GLY A 44 2.80 -1.45 14.90
N ILE A 45 3.31 -1.69 13.71
CA ILE A 45 3.95 -0.65 12.91
C ILE A 45 2.87 0.08 12.12
N THR A 46 2.79 1.39 12.31
CA THR A 46 1.81 2.24 11.65
C THR A 46 2.42 2.90 10.42
N LEU A 47 1.76 2.75 9.27
CA LEU A 47 2.18 3.39 8.03
C LEU A 47 1.20 4.50 7.66
N CYS A 48 1.74 5.56 7.08
CA CYS A 48 0.93 6.60 6.45
C CYS A 48 0.59 6.15 5.04
N ALA A 49 -0.69 6.13 4.71
CA ALA A 49 -1.12 5.80 3.35
C ALA A 49 -0.97 7.01 2.43
N ASP A 50 -0.67 6.74 1.17
CA ASP A 50 -0.60 7.78 0.15
C ASP A 50 -2.01 8.14 -0.35
N LEU A 51 -2.89 7.15 -0.40
CA LEU A 51 -4.26 7.29 -0.90
C LEU A 51 -5.21 6.48 -0.03
N GLU A 52 -6.48 6.88 -0.03
CA GLU A 52 -7.58 6.04 0.44
C GLU A 52 -8.17 5.26 -0.73
N LEU A 53 -8.78 4.11 -0.46
CA LEU A 53 -9.36 3.26 -1.51
C LEU A 53 -10.37 4.00 -2.37
N SER A 54 -11.15 4.92 -1.77
CA SER A 54 -12.12 5.74 -2.50
C SER A 54 -11.49 6.64 -3.57
N GLN A 55 -10.18 6.90 -3.48
CA GLN A 55 -9.44 7.75 -4.42
C GLN A 55 -8.76 6.94 -5.53
N VAL A 56 -8.82 5.62 -5.46
CA VAL A 56 -8.11 4.73 -6.38
C VAL A 56 -8.96 4.45 -7.61
N ASP A 57 -8.34 4.59 -8.79
CA ASP A 57 -8.92 4.14 -10.05
C ASP A 57 -8.26 2.81 -10.41
N LEU A 58 -8.97 1.71 -10.15
CA LEU A 58 -8.44 0.37 -10.41
C LEU A 58 -8.22 0.09 -11.89
N SER A 59 -8.83 0.87 -12.78
CA SER A 59 -8.64 0.68 -14.21
C SER A 59 -7.22 0.98 -14.68
N ASN A 60 -6.45 1.75 -13.90
CA ASN A 60 -5.06 2.05 -14.21
C ASN A 60 -4.07 1.18 -13.41
N ALA A 61 -4.54 0.17 -12.70
CA ALA A 61 -3.68 -0.71 -11.92
C ALA A 61 -2.95 -1.70 -12.80
N GLU A 62 -1.63 -1.70 -12.72
CA GLU A 62 -0.78 -2.70 -13.34
C GLU A 62 -0.61 -3.91 -12.42
N MET A 63 -0.67 -3.66 -11.10
CA MET A 63 -0.46 -4.69 -10.08
C MET A 63 -1.16 -4.28 -8.80
N LEU A 64 -1.70 -5.25 -8.10
CA LEU A 64 -2.20 -5.09 -6.73
C LEU A 64 -1.37 -5.97 -5.81
N VAL A 65 -0.91 -5.40 -4.70
CA VAL A 65 -0.16 -6.12 -3.66
C VAL A 65 -1.04 -6.21 -2.43
N LEU A 66 -1.24 -7.43 -1.93
CA LEU A 66 -2.10 -7.73 -0.77
C LEU A 66 -1.23 -8.31 0.35
N PRO A 67 -0.61 -7.47 1.19
CA PRO A 67 0.27 -7.93 2.26
C PRO A 67 -0.46 -8.57 3.42
#